data_998a90a619745db288bd785eacb6c4ef
#
_entry.id   998a90a619745db288bd785eacb6c4ef
#
_cell.length_a   1.000
_cell.length_b   1.000
_cell.length_c   1.000
_cell.angle_alpha   90.00
_cell.angle_beta   90.00
_cell.angle_gamma   90.00
#
_symmetry.space_group_name_H-M   'P 1'
#
loop_
_entity.id
_entity.type
_entity.pdbx_description
1 polymer ?
#
loop_
_entity_poly.entity_id
_entity_poly.type
_entity_poly.pdbx_seq_one_letter_code
_entity_poly.pdbx_strand_id
1 'polypeptide(L)'
;FNNWGSGNSSYYDALKDKGRRRPVPTGKIRSADNKLTDVGRRQMSAKASQAQDNFSLASWMVRTYLNHIASVNFKPTTKNVEVDKALEDWYKEWSLKENCDAAGKHPMRRIIRLWEGRRLMDGDAFMLKIGGKGELRGTVQLIEADRIASPDAQAGMNQTDQPPNLEL
;
A
#
# COMPACT_ATOMS: atom_id res chain seq x y z
N PHE A 1 -29.30 -34.39 -6.46
CA PHE A 1 -29.25 -33.37 -5.39
C PHE A 1 -27.84 -32.86 -5.34
N ASN A 2 -27.58 -31.74 -5.99
CA ASN A 2 -26.26 -31.11 -6.06
C ASN A 2 -26.04 -30.27 -4.82
N ASN A 3 -25.17 -30.71 -3.96
CA ASN A 3 -24.68 -29.98 -2.81
C ASN A 3 -23.73 -28.86 -3.29
N TRP A 4 -24.24 -27.68 -3.48
CA TRP A 4 -23.45 -26.49 -3.72
C TRP A 4 -22.85 -26.05 -2.39
N GLY A 5 -21.69 -26.59 -2.09
CA GLY A 5 -20.90 -26.13 -0.95
C GLY A 5 -20.72 -24.62 -1.07
N SER A 6 -21.07 -23.91 0.00
CA SER A 6 -20.85 -22.48 0.22
C SER A 6 -19.36 -22.17 0.34
N GLY A 7 -18.62 -22.37 -0.76
CA GLY A 7 -17.25 -21.86 -0.88
C GLY A 7 -17.34 -20.38 -1.18
N ASN A 8 -16.68 -19.55 -0.39
CA ASN A 8 -16.41 -18.14 -0.64
C ASN A 8 -15.83 -17.99 -2.06
N SER A 9 -16.68 -17.87 -3.06
CA SER A 9 -16.24 -17.73 -4.45
C SER A 9 -15.76 -16.30 -4.63
N SER A 10 -14.46 -16.09 -4.51
CA SER A 10 -13.85 -14.86 -4.95
C SER A 10 -14.21 -14.59 -6.40
N TYR A 11 -14.66 -13.37 -6.70
CA TYR A 11 -15.06 -12.96 -8.05
C TYR A 11 -13.88 -12.87 -9.02
N TYR A 12 -12.64 -12.72 -8.51
CA TYR A 12 -11.45 -12.58 -9.34
C TYR A 12 -10.88 -13.94 -9.74
N ASP A 13 -10.82 -14.19 -11.06
CA ASP A 13 -10.25 -15.43 -11.61
C ASP A 13 -8.78 -15.67 -11.21
N ALA A 14 -8.03 -14.60 -10.95
CA ALA A 14 -6.66 -14.68 -10.45
C ALA A 14 -6.52 -15.44 -9.11
N LEU A 15 -7.62 -15.59 -8.36
CA LEU A 15 -7.67 -16.30 -7.09
C LEU A 15 -8.09 -17.78 -7.21
N LYS A 16 -8.51 -18.21 -8.41
CA LYS A 16 -8.92 -19.59 -8.67
C LYS A 16 -7.73 -20.38 -9.19
N ASP A 17 -7.23 -21.32 -8.39
CA ASP A 17 -6.10 -22.18 -8.76
C ASP A 17 -6.49 -23.45 -9.57
N LYS A 18 -7.75 -23.61 -9.96
CA LYS A 18 -8.23 -24.86 -10.58
C LYS A 18 -8.74 -24.67 -12.01
N GLY A 19 -8.11 -25.41 -12.93
CA GLY A 19 -8.65 -25.74 -14.25
C GLY A 19 -8.01 -25.01 -15.43
N ARG A 20 -7.91 -25.71 -16.54
CA ARG A 20 -7.36 -25.22 -17.83
C ARG A 20 -8.24 -24.17 -18.52
N ARG A 21 -9.49 -24.00 -18.10
CA ARG A 21 -10.42 -23.00 -18.62
C ARG A 21 -11.00 -22.20 -17.46
N ARG A 22 -10.85 -20.89 -17.55
CA ARG A 22 -11.51 -19.96 -16.62
C ARG A 22 -12.98 -19.92 -16.98
N PRO A 23 -13.92 -20.15 -16.03
CA PRO A 23 -15.34 -20.01 -16.32
C PRO A 23 -15.63 -18.54 -16.67
N VAL A 24 -16.42 -18.33 -17.71
CA VAL A 24 -16.93 -16.98 -18.05
C VAL A 24 -17.83 -16.52 -16.92
N PRO A 25 -17.64 -15.30 -16.40
CA PRO A 25 -18.51 -14.79 -15.34
C PRO A 25 -19.95 -14.67 -15.83
N THR A 26 -20.85 -15.42 -15.24
CA THR A 26 -22.28 -15.31 -15.55
C THR A 26 -22.87 -14.09 -14.83
N GLY A 27 -23.01 -13.01 -15.54
CA GLY A 27 -24.11 -12.06 -15.57
C GLY A 27 -24.54 -11.27 -14.34
N LYS A 28 -24.02 -11.44 -13.14
CA LYS A 28 -24.41 -10.59 -12.00
C LYS A 28 -23.40 -9.47 -11.79
N ILE A 29 -23.80 -8.25 -12.11
CA ILE A 29 -23.05 -7.05 -11.75
C ILE A 29 -23.07 -6.93 -10.22
N ARG A 30 -21.91 -7.12 -9.58
CA ARG A 30 -21.74 -6.90 -8.14
C ARG A 30 -21.12 -5.53 -7.92
N SER A 31 -21.48 -4.84 -6.85
CA SER A 31 -20.79 -3.63 -6.42
C SER A 31 -19.28 -3.92 -6.16
N ALA A 32 -18.46 -2.90 -6.21
CA ALA A 32 -17.01 -3.04 -5.97
C ALA A 32 -16.73 -3.69 -4.60
N ASP A 33 -17.46 -3.29 -3.57
CA ASP A 33 -17.33 -3.82 -2.21
C ASP A 33 -17.70 -5.31 -2.10
N ASN A 34 -18.67 -5.77 -2.90
CA ASN A 34 -19.07 -7.17 -2.94
C ASN A 34 -18.17 -8.05 -3.84
N LYS A 35 -17.29 -7.43 -4.62
CA LYS A 35 -16.35 -8.16 -5.50
C LYS A 35 -15.08 -8.57 -4.79
N LEU A 36 -14.63 -7.76 -3.85
CA LEU A 36 -13.37 -7.96 -3.15
C LEU A 36 -13.63 -8.24 -1.66
N THR A 37 -13.49 -9.50 -1.28
CA THR A 37 -13.50 -9.89 0.13
C THR A 37 -12.13 -9.65 0.76
N ASP A 38 -12.05 -9.49 2.09
CA ASP A 38 -10.77 -9.32 2.81
C ASP A 38 -9.80 -10.48 2.54
N VAL A 39 -10.30 -11.71 2.54
CA VAL A 39 -9.50 -12.89 2.18
C VAL A 39 -9.00 -12.79 0.75
N GLY A 40 -9.86 -12.38 -0.18
CA GLY A 40 -9.50 -12.16 -1.58
C GLY A 40 -8.42 -11.10 -1.75
N ARG A 41 -8.54 -9.98 -1.05
CA ARG A 41 -7.55 -8.89 -1.05
C ARG A 41 -6.19 -9.37 -0.57
N ARG A 42 -6.14 -10.05 0.59
CA ARG A 42 -4.88 -10.61 1.14
C ARG A 42 -4.23 -11.61 0.19
N GLN A 43 -5.01 -12.49 -0.43
CA GLN A 43 -4.49 -13.46 -1.40
C GLN A 43 -3.95 -12.78 -2.66
N MET A 44 -4.59 -11.71 -3.15
CA MET A 44 -4.11 -10.95 -4.30
C MET A 44 -2.78 -10.25 -3.99
N SER A 45 -2.68 -9.57 -2.85
CA SER A 45 -1.45 -8.92 -2.40
C SER A 45 -0.31 -9.93 -2.24
N ALA A 46 -0.57 -11.09 -1.60
CA ALA A 46 0.42 -12.17 -1.47
C ALA A 46 0.90 -12.69 -2.83
N LYS A 47 -0.02 -12.92 -3.78
CA LYS A 47 0.33 -13.36 -5.14
C LYS A 47 1.09 -12.30 -5.93
N ALA A 48 0.75 -11.02 -5.77
CA ALA A 48 1.48 -9.91 -6.39
C ALA A 48 2.92 -9.82 -5.86
N SER A 49 3.11 -9.91 -4.55
CA SER A 49 4.43 -9.95 -3.93
C SER A 49 5.24 -11.16 -4.39
N GLN A 50 4.64 -12.35 -4.42
CA GLN A 50 5.29 -13.57 -4.93
C GLN A 50 5.70 -13.41 -6.40
N ALA A 51 4.85 -12.79 -7.23
CA ALA A 51 5.18 -12.53 -8.63
C ALA A 51 6.36 -11.57 -8.77
N GLN A 52 6.40 -10.51 -7.96
CA GLN A 52 7.53 -9.58 -7.96
C GLN A 52 8.84 -10.26 -7.55
N ASP A 53 8.80 -11.14 -6.55
CA ASP A 53 10.00 -11.76 -6.00
C ASP A 53 10.54 -12.89 -6.90
N ASN A 54 9.66 -13.63 -7.58
CA ASN A 54 10.03 -14.85 -8.31
C ASN A 54 10.05 -14.69 -9.83
N PHE A 55 9.43 -13.67 -10.40
CA PHE A 55 9.40 -13.44 -11.84
C PHE A 55 10.18 -12.18 -12.22
N SER A 56 11.29 -12.35 -12.92
CA SER A 56 12.17 -11.26 -13.35
C SER A 56 11.43 -10.20 -14.17
N LEU A 57 10.48 -10.60 -15.01
CA LEU A 57 9.66 -9.68 -15.80
C LEU A 57 8.77 -8.81 -14.90
N ALA A 58 8.10 -9.39 -13.92
CA ALA A 58 7.27 -8.64 -12.97
C ALA A 58 8.11 -7.66 -12.15
N SER A 59 9.26 -8.12 -11.64
CA SER A 59 10.21 -7.27 -10.94
C SER A 59 10.72 -6.11 -11.81
N TRP A 60 11.02 -6.38 -13.08
CA TRP A 60 11.42 -5.35 -14.03
C TRP A 60 10.31 -4.33 -14.29
N MET A 61 9.08 -4.78 -14.49
CA MET A 61 7.90 -3.90 -14.70
C MET A 61 7.68 -2.97 -13.50
N VAL A 62 7.69 -3.51 -12.29
CA VAL A 62 7.55 -2.72 -11.05
C VAL A 62 8.67 -1.70 -10.92
N ARG A 63 9.92 -2.11 -11.17
CA ARG A 63 11.09 -1.20 -11.11
C ARG A 63 10.99 -0.08 -12.12
N THR A 64 10.60 -0.40 -13.36
CA THR A 64 10.44 0.58 -14.43
C THR A 64 9.34 1.57 -14.10
N TYR A 65 8.17 1.08 -13.66
CA TYR A 65 7.08 1.92 -13.18
C TYR A 65 7.53 2.89 -12.08
N LEU A 66 8.18 2.39 -11.04
CA LEU A 66 8.67 3.21 -9.92
C LEU A 66 9.73 4.23 -10.34
N ASN A 67 10.55 3.93 -11.34
CA ASN A 67 11.54 4.87 -11.85
C ASN A 67 10.89 6.08 -12.55
N HIS A 68 9.74 5.88 -13.18
CA HIS A 68 9.04 6.94 -13.90
C HIS A 68 8.08 7.74 -13.01
N ILE A 69 7.42 7.11 -12.04
CA ILE A 69 6.36 7.73 -11.25
C ILE A 69 6.85 8.26 -9.90
N ALA A 70 7.73 7.54 -9.22
CA ALA A 70 8.19 7.91 -7.88
C ALA A 70 9.28 9.02 -7.90
N SER A 71 9.08 10.03 -8.73
CA SER A 71 9.96 11.19 -8.86
C SER A 71 9.16 12.45 -8.58
N VAL A 72 9.41 13.08 -7.43
CA VAL A 72 8.77 14.35 -7.05
C VAL A 72 9.79 15.47 -7.17
N ASN A 73 9.40 16.49 -7.90
CA ASN A 73 10.14 17.74 -8.02
C ASN A 73 9.30 18.86 -7.39
N PHE A 74 9.76 19.40 -6.28
CA PHE A 74 9.08 20.49 -5.60
C PHE A 74 9.45 21.82 -6.24
N LYS A 75 8.47 22.52 -6.81
CA LYS A 75 8.63 23.85 -7.41
C LYS A 75 7.49 24.76 -6.93
N PRO A 76 7.75 25.64 -5.97
CA PRO A 76 6.77 26.63 -5.55
C PRO A 76 6.56 27.69 -6.65
N THR A 77 5.37 28.27 -6.70
CA THR A 77 4.97 29.29 -7.67
C THR A 77 4.18 30.40 -6.95
N THR A 78 4.83 31.12 -6.06
CA THR A 78 4.16 32.15 -5.22
C THR A 78 4.14 33.54 -5.85
N LYS A 79 4.70 33.73 -7.05
CA LYS A 79 4.96 35.05 -7.69
C LYS A 79 6.04 35.90 -7.00
N ASN A 80 6.65 35.41 -5.95
CA ASN A 80 7.78 36.05 -5.27
C ASN A 80 8.98 35.10 -5.31
N VAL A 81 10.01 35.52 -6.06
CA VAL A 81 11.21 34.69 -6.30
C VAL A 81 11.98 34.39 -5.01
N GLU A 82 12.01 35.32 -4.06
CA GLU A 82 12.70 35.12 -2.80
C GLU A 82 11.99 34.10 -1.92
N VAL A 83 10.66 34.14 -1.87
CA VAL A 83 9.83 33.17 -1.16
C VAL A 83 9.94 31.80 -1.82
N ASP A 84 9.90 31.72 -3.14
CA ASP A 84 10.03 30.46 -3.87
C ASP A 84 11.37 29.80 -3.57
N LYS A 85 12.46 30.57 -3.59
CA LYS A 85 13.79 30.07 -3.24
C LYS A 85 13.87 29.59 -1.78
N ALA A 86 13.33 30.38 -0.85
CA ALA A 86 13.32 29.99 0.56
C ALA A 86 12.53 28.68 0.80
N LEU A 87 11.41 28.49 0.11
CA LEU A 87 10.62 27.27 0.18
C LEU A 87 11.35 26.06 -0.45
N GLU A 88 12.06 26.26 -1.58
CA GLU A 88 12.88 25.20 -2.17
C GLU A 88 14.01 24.77 -1.25
N ASP A 89 14.70 25.72 -0.63
CA ASP A 89 15.82 25.42 0.28
C ASP A 89 15.31 24.76 1.56
N TRP A 90 14.18 25.21 2.11
CA TRP A 90 13.50 24.54 3.22
C TRP A 90 13.11 23.10 2.88
N TYR A 91 12.53 22.86 1.68
CA TYR A 91 12.15 21.51 1.25
C TYR A 91 13.36 20.61 1.06
N LYS A 92 14.47 21.10 0.51
CA LYS A 92 15.72 20.35 0.38
C LYS A 92 16.22 19.88 1.74
N GLU A 93 16.23 20.77 2.73
CA GLU A 93 16.66 20.45 4.09
C GLU A 93 15.69 19.49 4.78
N TRP A 94 14.38 19.75 4.68
CA TRP A 94 13.37 18.88 5.26
C TRP A 94 13.38 17.48 4.63
N SER A 95 13.65 17.35 3.36
CA SER A 95 13.62 16.06 2.65
C SER A 95 14.78 15.11 2.99
N LEU A 96 15.74 15.56 3.80
CA LEU A 96 16.81 14.70 4.32
C LEU A 96 16.23 13.65 5.28
N LYS A 97 16.87 12.48 5.34
CA LYS A 97 16.39 11.33 6.13
C LYS A 97 16.20 11.64 7.62
N GLU A 98 17.04 12.51 8.18
CA GLU A 98 17.00 12.90 9.58
C GLU A 98 15.80 13.77 9.94
N ASN A 99 15.26 14.50 8.95
CA ASN A 99 14.21 15.51 9.16
C ASN A 99 12.84 15.00 8.71
N CYS A 100 12.76 14.23 7.64
CA CYS A 100 11.46 13.83 7.08
C CYS A 100 10.99 12.45 7.57
N ASP A 101 11.89 11.53 7.89
CA ASP A 101 11.54 10.17 8.29
C ASP A 101 11.46 10.05 9.82
N ALA A 102 10.34 9.55 10.33
CA ALA A 102 10.17 9.30 11.77
C ALA A 102 11.23 8.34 12.35
N ALA A 103 11.74 7.41 11.52
CA ALA A 103 12.80 6.48 11.88
C ALA A 103 14.22 6.98 11.52
N GLY A 104 14.35 8.12 10.83
CA GLY A 104 15.63 8.68 10.40
C GLY A 104 16.39 7.84 9.37
N LYS A 105 15.72 6.91 8.68
CA LYS A 105 16.38 5.93 7.79
C LYS A 105 16.37 6.34 6.32
N HIS A 106 15.29 6.98 5.86
CA HIS A 106 15.03 7.19 4.45
C HIS A 106 14.78 8.66 4.11
N PRO A 107 15.44 9.22 3.07
CA PRO A 107 15.09 10.53 2.54
C PRO A 107 13.71 10.48 1.88
N MET A 108 13.03 11.61 1.76
CA MET A 108 11.68 11.73 1.24
C MET A 108 11.49 11.07 -0.13
N ARG A 109 12.46 11.22 -1.02
CA ARG A 109 12.45 10.55 -2.34
C ARG A 109 12.33 9.02 -2.23
N ARG A 110 13.03 8.41 -1.26
CA ARG A 110 12.95 6.97 -1.03
C ARG A 110 11.65 6.57 -0.37
N ILE A 111 11.13 7.40 0.55
CA ILE A 111 9.82 7.19 1.18
C ILE A 111 8.71 7.14 0.13
N ILE A 112 8.68 8.11 -0.79
CA ILE A 112 7.70 8.15 -1.89
C ILE A 112 7.82 6.91 -2.78
N ARG A 113 9.03 6.48 -3.09
CA ARG A 113 9.27 5.27 -3.89
C ARG A 113 8.76 4.00 -3.18
N LEU A 114 8.99 3.88 -1.88
CA LEU A 114 8.49 2.76 -1.08
C LEU A 114 6.96 2.81 -0.98
N TRP A 115 6.39 3.99 -0.78
CA TRP A 115 4.96 4.21 -0.71
C TRP A 115 4.25 3.82 -2.01
N GLU A 116 4.76 4.26 -3.17
CA GLU A 116 4.22 3.87 -4.48
C GLU A 116 4.40 2.38 -4.75
N GLY A 117 5.51 1.79 -4.34
CA GLY A 117 5.72 0.36 -4.46
C GLY A 117 4.68 -0.45 -3.69
N ARG A 118 4.37 -0.04 -2.46
CA ARG A 118 3.32 -0.67 -1.66
C ARG A 118 1.93 -0.46 -2.26
N ARG A 119 1.63 0.76 -2.70
CA ARG A 119 0.36 1.05 -3.40
C ARG A 119 0.16 0.16 -4.63
N LEU A 120 1.21 -0.10 -5.39
CA LEU A 120 1.14 -0.96 -6.57
C LEU A 120 0.89 -2.44 -6.21
N MET A 121 1.49 -2.93 -5.10
CA MET A 121 1.42 -4.34 -4.71
C MET A 121 0.19 -4.66 -3.87
N ASP A 122 -0.12 -3.80 -2.92
CA ASP A 122 -1.17 -4.04 -1.92
C ASP A 122 -2.50 -3.35 -2.28
N GLY A 123 -2.48 -2.46 -3.28
CA GLY A 123 -3.62 -1.65 -3.68
C GLY A 123 -3.75 -0.36 -2.88
N ASP A 124 -3.36 -0.39 -1.61
CA ASP A 124 -3.40 0.73 -0.67
C ASP A 124 -2.01 0.99 -0.08
N ALA A 125 -1.74 2.24 0.26
CA ALA A 125 -0.53 2.63 0.97
C ALA A 125 -0.82 3.85 1.85
N PHE A 126 -0.37 3.79 3.10
CA PHE A 126 -0.66 4.81 4.09
C PHE A 126 0.61 5.51 4.53
N MET A 127 0.47 6.82 4.75
CA MET A 127 1.55 7.65 5.25
C MET A 127 1.00 8.47 6.43
N LEU A 128 1.53 8.23 7.61
CA LEU A 128 1.17 8.97 8.81
C LEU A 128 2.09 10.17 8.94
N LYS A 129 1.51 11.34 9.14
CA LYS A 129 2.25 12.54 9.51
C LYS A 129 2.38 12.59 11.03
N ILE A 130 3.60 12.61 11.53
CA ILE A 130 3.92 12.69 12.95
C ILE A 130 4.45 14.09 13.24
N GLY A 131 4.00 14.68 14.36
CA GLY A 131 4.51 15.98 14.81
C GLY A 131 5.99 15.87 15.18
N GLY A 132 6.86 16.69 14.56
CA GLY A 132 8.27 16.80 14.91
C GLY A 132 8.53 17.84 16.01
N LYS A 133 9.70 17.73 16.63
CA LYS A 133 10.25 18.76 17.53
C LYS A 133 11.18 19.66 16.73
N GLY A 134 11.09 21.00 16.91
CA GLY A 134 11.98 21.97 16.27
C GLY A 134 11.35 22.75 15.11
N GLU A 135 12.16 23.48 14.36
CA GLU A 135 11.75 24.36 13.27
C GLU A 135 11.24 23.57 12.04
N LEU A 136 11.84 22.41 11.75
CA LEU A 136 11.45 21.51 10.69
C LEU A 136 10.40 20.49 11.18
N ARG A 137 9.18 21.01 11.48
CA ARG A 137 8.10 20.21 12.04
C ARG A 137 7.47 19.29 10.99
N GLY A 138 7.23 18.04 11.39
CA GLY A 138 6.48 17.07 10.64
C GLY A 138 7.36 16.03 9.97
N THR A 139 7.49 14.90 10.65
CA THR A 139 8.05 13.68 10.07
C THR A 139 6.94 12.82 9.51
N VAL A 140 7.28 11.92 8.61
CA VAL A 140 6.35 10.96 8.02
C VAL A 140 6.77 9.54 8.36
N GLN A 141 5.78 8.67 8.51
CA GLN A 141 5.98 7.23 8.70
C GLN A 141 5.12 6.46 7.71
N LEU A 142 5.72 5.52 7.00
CA LEU A 142 4.97 4.59 6.16
C LEU A 142 4.32 3.52 7.03
N ILE A 143 3.08 3.19 6.70
CA ILE A 143 2.33 2.10 7.32
C ILE A 143 1.87 1.17 6.20
N GLU A 144 2.14 -0.11 6.36
CA GLU A 144 1.68 -1.14 5.43
C GLU A 144 0.16 -1.33 5.55
N ALA A 145 -0.49 -1.62 4.44
CA ALA A 145 -1.96 -1.72 4.37
C ALA A 145 -2.54 -2.83 5.27
N ASP A 146 -1.78 -3.90 5.48
CA ASP A 146 -2.16 -5.03 6.33
C ASP A 146 -2.15 -4.70 7.84
N ARG A 147 -1.47 -3.62 8.23
CA ARG A 147 -1.47 -3.10 9.61
C ARG A 147 -2.66 -2.21 9.93
N ILE A 148 -3.46 -1.85 8.93
CA ILE A 148 -4.65 -1.02 9.10
C ILE A 148 -5.87 -1.91 8.96
N ALA A 149 -6.64 -2.06 10.03
CA ALA A 149 -7.88 -2.80 10.06
C ALA A 149 -9.06 -1.85 10.35
N SER A 150 -10.21 -2.17 9.78
CA SER A 150 -11.46 -1.54 10.20
C SER A 150 -11.80 -1.97 11.63
N PRO A 151 -12.31 -1.08 12.48
CA PRO A 151 -12.75 -1.46 13.84
C PRO A 151 -13.75 -2.61 13.84
N ASP A 152 -14.60 -2.67 12.81
CA ASP A 152 -15.63 -3.72 12.67
C ASP A 152 -15.04 -5.07 12.22
N ALA A 153 -13.83 -5.11 11.70
CA ALA A 153 -13.18 -6.37 11.31
C ALA A 153 -12.81 -7.26 12.51
N GLN A 154 -12.71 -6.68 13.71
CA GLN A 154 -12.47 -7.45 14.95
C GLN A 154 -13.73 -8.17 15.45
N ALA A 155 -14.92 -7.71 15.09
CA ALA A 155 -16.17 -8.34 15.51
C ALA A 155 -16.44 -9.72 14.86
N GLY A 156 -15.73 -10.05 13.77
CA GLY A 156 -15.84 -11.32 13.05
C GLY A 156 -14.71 -12.32 13.31
N MET A 157 -13.68 -11.97 14.07
CA MET A 157 -12.65 -12.92 14.49
C MET A 157 -13.18 -13.76 15.65
N ASN A 158 -13.40 -15.03 15.40
CA ASN A 158 -13.64 -16.00 16.46
C ASN A 158 -12.49 -15.93 17.47
N GLN A 159 -12.80 -15.96 18.76
CA GLN A 159 -11.85 -15.88 19.88
C GLN A 159 -10.67 -16.89 19.83
N THR A 160 -10.70 -17.86 18.92
CA THR A 160 -9.66 -18.86 18.70
C THR A 160 -8.43 -18.35 17.93
N ASP A 161 -8.54 -17.20 17.26
CA ASP A 161 -7.45 -16.63 16.44
C ASP A 161 -6.75 -15.42 17.10
N GLN A 162 -7.01 -15.17 18.38
CA GLN A 162 -6.27 -14.15 19.12
C GLN A 162 -4.82 -14.61 19.32
N PRO A 163 -3.82 -13.83 18.87
CA PRO A 163 -2.44 -14.10 19.24
C PRO A 163 -2.30 -14.05 20.78
N PRO A 164 -1.45 -14.86 21.38
CA PRO A 164 -1.26 -14.86 22.83
C PRO A 164 -0.90 -13.44 23.29
N ASN A 165 -1.58 -12.96 24.33
CA ASN A 165 -1.33 -11.65 24.93
C ASN A 165 0.17 -11.52 25.22
N LEU A 166 0.84 -10.63 24.52
CA LEU A 166 2.15 -10.12 24.93
C LEU A 166 1.89 -9.18 26.12
N GLU A 167 1.99 -9.74 27.31
CA GLU A 167 2.13 -8.91 28.52
C GLU A 167 3.46 -8.15 28.41
N LEU A 168 3.36 -6.83 28.45
CA LEU A 168 4.50 -5.91 28.55
C LEU A 168 4.95 -5.79 30.02
#